data_b7063ca7e0467f36bac312f0c3da595c
#
_entry.id   b7063ca7e0467f36bac312f0c3da595c
#
_cell.length_a   1.000
_cell.length_b   1.000
_cell.length_c   1.000
_cell.angle_alpha   90.00
_cell.angle_beta   90.00
_cell.angle_gamma   90.00
#
_symmetry.space_group_name_H-M   'P 1'
#
loop_
_entity.id
_entity.type
_entity.pdbx_description
1 polymer ?
#
loop_
_entity_poly.entity_id
_entity_poly.type
_entity_poly.pdbx_seq_one_letter_code
_entity_poly.pdbx_strand_id
1 'polypeptide(L)'
;AGNYYWNSGIFMFKASVLLEELAKASPEIYSKLSNFDFSESDEIPFTEYDKMPSISIDYAVMEKSDKIALVKLESDWNDLGSWKSIYDVSPKDKDGNVKIGHVLDEGSKNSLMYSSSKLVATIGLEDVVVVETEDAILACKSDKTQDVKKIFETLKKQNDDTHLVHKTVYRPWGYYTVLAQGNGFLTKMIQVNPGQKL
;
A
#
# COMPACT_ATOMS: atom_id res chain seq x y z
N ALA A 1 -22.97 -20.22 11.35
CA ALA A 1 -22.11 -19.19 11.91
C ALA A 1 -22.73 -17.84 11.56
N GLY A 2 -23.45 -17.16 12.39
CA GLY A 2 -24.12 -15.87 12.10
C GLY A 2 -23.66 -14.72 13.00
N ASN A 3 -22.65 -14.97 13.85
CA ASN A 3 -22.26 -14.05 14.91
C ASN A 3 -20.85 -13.46 14.74
N TYR A 4 -20.23 -13.65 13.56
CA TYR A 4 -18.91 -13.13 13.27
C TYR A 4 -18.99 -12.19 12.07
N TYR A 5 -18.29 -11.07 12.15
CA TYR A 5 -18.18 -10.08 11.10
C TYR A 5 -16.71 -9.87 10.76
N TRP A 6 -16.45 -9.56 9.51
CA TRP A 6 -15.09 -9.19 9.08
C TRP A 6 -14.77 -7.78 9.61
N ASN A 7 -13.62 -7.61 10.26
CA ASN A 7 -13.14 -6.30 10.70
C ASN A 7 -12.60 -5.54 9.48
N SER A 8 -13.23 -4.41 9.16
CA SER A 8 -12.82 -3.55 8.05
C SER A 8 -11.60 -2.68 8.36
N GLY A 9 -11.14 -2.64 9.61
CA GLY A 9 -10.10 -1.73 10.05
C GLY A 9 -10.52 -0.26 10.09
N ILE A 10 -11.81 0.03 10.03
CA ILE A 10 -12.36 1.39 10.14
C ILE A 10 -12.84 1.62 11.57
N PHE A 11 -12.20 2.55 12.26
CA PHE A 11 -12.49 2.86 13.65
C PHE A 11 -12.96 4.30 13.81
N MET A 12 -13.96 4.52 14.68
CA MET A 12 -14.42 5.84 15.09
C MET A 12 -14.46 5.91 16.62
N PHE A 13 -13.85 6.92 17.19
CA PHE A 13 -13.77 7.10 18.64
C PHE A 13 -13.63 8.57 19.02
N LYS A 14 -13.95 8.90 20.27
CA LYS A 14 -13.51 10.15 20.88
C LYS A 14 -12.05 9.99 21.30
N ALA A 15 -11.21 10.98 21.01
CA ALA A 15 -9.79 10.94 21.35
C ALA A 15 -9.54 10.64 22.85
N SER A 16 -10.32 11.27 23.75
CA SER A 16 -10.24 11.02 25.19
C SER A 16 -10.50 9.56 25.57
N VAL A 17 -11.51 8.92 24.93
CA VAL A 17 -11.84 7.52 25.21
C VAL A 17 -10.74 6.60 24.71
N LEU A 18 -10.20 6.86 23.50
CA LEU A 18 -9.08 6.08 23.00
C LEU A 18 -7.85 6.19 23.91
N LEU A 19 -7.52 7.38 24.37
CA LEU A 19 -6.38 7.60 25.27
C LEU A 19 -6.59 6.88 26.63
N GLU A 20 -7.81 6.89 27.18
CA GLU A 20 -8.13 6.12 28.40
C GLU A 20 -7.95 4.62 28.19
N GLU A 21 -8.46 4.08 27.09
CA GLU A 21 -8.35 2.65 26.79
C GLU A 21 -6.90 2.27 26.44
N LEU A 22 -6.15 3.15 25.78
CA LEU A 22 -4.73 2.95 25.49
C LEU A 22 -3.91 2.91 26.80
N ALA A 23 -4.21 3.79 27.75
CA ALA A 23 -3.56 3.80 29.07
C ALA A 23 -3.75 2.48 29.82
N LYS A 24 -4.92 1.84 29.68
CA LYS A 24 -5.22 0.54 30.34
C LYS A 24 -4.62 -0.64 29.57
N ALA A 25 -4.84 -0.68 28.25
CA ALA A 25 -4.53 -1.84 27.43
C ALA A 25 -3.07 -1.91 26.96
N SER A 26 -2.41 -0.75 26.82
CA SER A 26 -1.04 -0.60 26.34
C SER A 26 -0.33 0.57 27.02
N PRO A 27 -0.07 0.47 28.33
CA PRO A 27 0.49 1.57 29.14
C PRO A 27 1.86 2.06 28.66
N GLU A 28 2.64 1.21 28.02
CA GLU A 28 3.93 1.60 27.44
C GLU A 28 3.74 2.60 26.29
N ILE A 29 2.81 2.33 25.36
CA ILE A 29 2.50 3.25 24.26
C ILE A 29 1.96 4.57 24.82
N TYR A 30 1.01 4.47 25.75
CA TYR A 30 0.42 5.66 26.39
C TYR A 30 1.46 6.53 27.08
N SER A 31 2.36 5.94 27.86
CA SER A 31 3.43 6.67 28.55
C SER A 31 4.35 7.39 27.56
N LYS A 32 4.75 6.73 26.48
CA LYS A 32 5.60 7.36 25.46
C LYS A 32 4.88 8.51 24.75
N LEU A 33 3.60 8.31 24.37
CA LEU A 33 2.80 9.38 23.74
C LEU A 33 2.62 10.59 24.67
N SER A 34 2.40 10.36 25.96
CA SER A 34 2.20 11.43 26.96
C SER A 34 3.47 12.27 27.22
N ASN A 35 4.63 11.77 26.83
CA ASN A 35 5.90 12.47 26.98
C ASN A 35 6.23 13.38 25.79
N PHE A 36 5.46 13.32 24.68
CA PHE A 36 5.68 14.22 23.57
C PHE A 36 5.13 15.62 23.88
N ASP A 37 5.96 16.61 23.66
CA ASP A 37 5.58 18.00 23.75
C ASP A 37 5.14 18.51 22.36
N PHE A 38 3.85 18.72 22.19
CA PHE A 38 3.25 19.24 20.96
C PHE A 38 3.12 20.78 20.96
N SER A 39 3.73 21.49 21.92
CA SER A 39 3.63 22.96 21.99
C SER A 39 4.39 23.66 20.87
N GLU A 40 5.47 23.05 20.36
CA GLU A 40 6.34 23.63 19.34
C GLU A 40 6.15 23.00 17.95
N SER A 41 5.61 21.78 17.88
CA SER A 41 5.42 21.06 16.61
C SER A 41 4.32 20.01 16.72
N ASP A 42 3.52 19.85 15.68
CA ASP A 42 2.56 18.74 15.54
C ASP A 42 3.23 17.43 15.07
N GLU A 43 4.56 17.43 14.88
CA GLU A 43 5.31 16.28 14.39
C GLU A 43 6.07 15.61 15.54
N ILE A 44 5.98 14.28 15.59
CA ILE A 44 6.78 13.45 16.48
C ILE A 44 8.15 13.20 15.81
N PRO A 45 9.28 13.54 16.46
CA PRO A 45 10.60 13.23 15.89
C PRO A 45 10.75 11.74 15.61
N PHE A 46 11.30 11.39 14.43
CA PHE A 46 11.46 9.98 14.01
C PHE A 46 12.24 9.16 15.05
N THR A 47 13.25 9.75 15.68
CA THR A 47 14.06 9.11 16.74
C THR A 47 13.24 8.68 17.97
N GLU A 48 12.14 9.37 18.25
CA GLU A 48 11.22 9.01 19.33
C GLU A 48 10.13 8.06 18.84
N TYR A 49 9.64 8.27 17.61
CA TYR A 49 8.67 7.38 16.99
C TYR A 49 9.23 5.95 16.79
N ASP A 50 10.49 5.82 16.39
CA ASP A 50 11.18 4.53 16.17
C ASP A 50 11.29 3.68 17.46
N LYS A 51 11.19 4.31 18.61
CA LYS A 51 11.17 3.61 19.92
C LYS A 51 9.78 3.10 20.31
N MET A 52 8.73 3.42 19.54
CA MET A 52 7.39 2.97 19.84
C MET A 52 7.23 1.47 19.56
N PRO A 53 6.43 0.73 20.36
CA PRO A 53 6.10 -0.66 20.04
C PRO A 53 5.41 -0.76 18.67
N SER A 54 5.91 -1.65 17.82
CA SER A 54 5.31 -1.94 16.50
C SER A 54 4.17 -2.94 16.68
N ILE A 55 2.97 -2.43 16.95
CA ILE A 55 1.76 -3.22 17.18
C ILE A 55 0.55 -2.50 16.57
N SER A 56 -0.37 -3.25 15.95
CA SER A 56 -1.61 -2.66 15.43
C SER A 56 -2.55 -2.23 16.55
N ILE A 57 -3.42 -1.27 16.28
CA ILE A 57 -4.46 -0.80 17.22
C ILE A 57 -5.39 -1.95 17.64
N ASP A 58 -5.61 -2.94 16.76
CA ASP A 58 -6.41 -4.11 17.06
C ASP A 58 -5.85 -4.86 18.27
N TYR A 59 -4.58 -5.25 18.23
CA TYR A 59 -3.91 -5.94 19.33
C TYR A 59 -3.57 -5.04 20.52
N ALA A 60 -3.30 -3.76 20.25
CA ALA A 60 -2.93 -2.83 21.32
C ALA A 60 -4.13 -2.49 22.20
N VAL A 61 -5.30 -2.28 21.60
CA VAL A 61 -6.48 -1.75 22.29
C VAL A 61 -7.75 -2.55 22.01
N MET A 62 -8.12 -2.79 20.73
CA MET A 62 -9.46 -3.25 20.38
C MET A 62 -9.76 -4.64 20.94
N GLU A 63 -8.84 -5.58 20.91
CA GLU A 63 -9.04 -6.92 21.48
C GLU A 63 -9.12 -6.96 23.00
N LYS A 64 -8.74 -5.88 23.70
CA LYS A 64 -8.66 -5.80 25.15
C LYS A 64 -9.72 -4.90 25.78
N SER A 65 -10.34 -4.03 25.00
CA SER A 65 -11.30 -3.05 25.51
C SER A 65 -12.71 -3.62 25.59
N ASP A 66 -13.40 -3.35 26.67
CA ASP A 66 -14.82 -3.68 26.87
C ASP A 66 -15.77 -2.59 26.33
N LYS A 67 -15.23 -1.48 25.80
CA LYS A 67 -16.02 -0.33 25.30
C LYS A 67 -16.22 -0.34 23.80
N ILE A 68 -16.10 -1.48 23.14
CA ILE A 68 -16.25 -1.60 21.68
C ILE A 68 -17.71 -1.80 21.32
N ALA A 69 -18.18 -1.00 20.35
CA ALA A 69 -19.43 -1.22 19.67
C ALA A 69 -19.16 -1.53 18.20
N LEU A 70 -19.86 -2.53 17.65
CA LEU A 70 -19.77 -2.91 16.25
C LEU A 70 -20.95 -2.29 15.49
N VAL A 71 -20.64 -1.60 14.41
CA VAL A 71 -21.64 -1.13 13.43
C VAL A 71 -21.52 -1.97 12.18
N LYS A 72 -22.58 -2.67 11.83
CA LYS A 72 -22.62 -3.49 10.61
C LYS A 72 -22.63 -2.59 9.38
N LEU A 73 -21.66 -2.80 8.48
CA LEU A 73 -21.61 -2.13 7.19
C LEU A 73 -22.46 -2.93 6.17
N GLU A 74 -23.45 -2.30 5.58
CA GLU A 74 -24.34 -2.89 4.57
C GLU A 74 -23.96 -2.39 3.15
N SER A 75 -22.68 -2.44 2.83
CA SER A 75 -22.15 -2.10 1.51
C SER A 75 -20.97 -3.01 1.17
N ASP A 76 -20.69 -3.12 -0.10
CA ASP A 76 -19.47 -3.79 -0.55
C ASP A 76 -18.26 -2.99 -0.05
N TRP A 77 -17.34 -3.69 0.60
CA TRP A 77 -16.09 -3.12 1.09
C TRP A 77 -14.90 -3.96 0.62
N ASN A 78 -13.87 -3.30 0.16
CA ASN A 78 -12.61 -3.91 -0.23
C ASN A 78 -11.46 -2.95 0.10
N ASP A 79 -10.41 -3.43 0.73
CA ASP A 79 -9.24 -2.66 1.11
C ASP A 79 -8.30 -2.34 -0.06
N LEU A 80 -8.54 -2.94 -1.23
CA LEU A 80 -7.69 -2.86 -2.42
C LEU A 80 -6.21 -3.20 -2.14
N GLY A 81 -5.98 -4.01 -1.12
CA GLY A 81 -4.64 -4.35 -0.63
C GLY A 81 -3.88 -5.35 -1.52
N SER A 82 -4.47 -5.79 -2.63
CA SER A 82 -3.83 -6.72 -3.57
C SER A 82 -4.29 -6.52 -5.00
N TRP A 83 -3.50 -6.97 -5.98
CA TRP A 83 -3.90 -6.96 -7.38
C TRP A 83 -5.14 -7.83 -7.65
N LYS A 84 -5.32 -8.91 -6.88
CA LYS A 84 -6.55 -9.70 -6.91
C LYS A 84 -7.77 -8.88 -6.49
N SER A 85 -7.64 -8.06 -5.45
CA SER A 85 -8.71 -7.17 -5.01
C SER A 85 -9.08 -6.14 -6.10
N ILE A 86 -8.10 -5.59 -6.80
CA ILE A 86 -8.33 -4.69 -7.94
C ILE A 86 -9.08 -5.43 -9.06
N TYR A 87 -8.66 -6.66 -9.38
CA TYR A 87 -9.37 -7.51 -10.34
C TYR A 87 -10.84 -7.71 -9.93
N ASP A 88 -11.08 -8.03 -8.66
CA ASP A 88 -12.42 -8.39 -8.17
C ASP A 88 -13.41 -7.23 -8.28
N VAL A 89 -12.99 -5.99 -8.00
CA VAL A 89 -13.86 -4.80 -8.05
C VAL A 89 -13.93 -4.14 -9.42
N SER A 90 -13.02 -4.44 -10.33
CA SER A 90 -12.99 -3.82 -11.66
C SER A 90 -14.01 -4.44 -12.62
N PRO A 91 -14.58 -3.65 -13.54
CA PRO A 91 -15.42 -4.19 -14.60
C PRO A 91 -14.63 -5.15 -15.50
N LYS A 92 -15.25 -6.28 -15.84
CA LYS A 92 -14.65 -7.34 -16.64
C LYS A 92 -15.20 -7.32 -18.08
N ASP A 93 -14.36 -7.66 -19.05
CA ASP A 93 -14.82 -7.90 -20.41
C ASP A 93 -15.56 -9.26 -20.51
N LYS A 94 -16.01 -9.59 -21.75
CA LYS A 94 -16.77 -10.83 -22.03
C LYS A 94 -16.00 -12.12 -21.69
N ASP A 95 -14.69 -12.07 -21.66
CA ASP A 95 -13.80 -13.19 -21.35
C ASP A 95 -13.32 -13.18 -19.89
N GLY A 96 -13.90 -12.31 -19.08
CA GLY A 96 -13.58 -12.17 -17.64
C GLY A 96 -12.30 -11.40 -17.38
N ASN A 97 -11.73 -10.72 -18.38
CA ASN A 97 -10.48 -9.98 -18.18
C ASN A 97 -10.71 -8.54 -17.72
N VAL A 98 -9.75 -8.02 -16.96
CA VAL A 98 -9.61 -6.61 -16.61
C VAL A 98 -8.37 -6.06 -17.33
N LYS A 99 -8.54 -5.04 -18.15
CA LYS A 99 -7.48 -4.40 -18.93
C LYS A 99 -7.41 -2.92 -18.55
N ILE A 100 -6.27 -2.49 -18.04
CA ILE A 100 -6.04 -1.12 -17.57
C ILE A 100 -4.78 -0.58 -18.27
N GLY A 101 -4.89 0.60 -18.89
CA GLY A 101 -3.79 1.23 -19.61
C GLY A 101 -3.62 0.72 -21.05
N HIS A 102 -2.38 0.66 -21.54
CA HIS A 102 -2.07 0.27 -22.91
C HIS A 102 -1.88 -1.25 -23.02
N VAL A 103 -3.00 -1.98 -23.20
CA VAL A 103 -3.02 -3.45 -23.23
C VAL A 103 -3.53 -3.94 -24.57
N LEU A 104 -2.83 -4.90 -25.18
CA LEU A 104 -3.25 -5.69 -26.34
C LEU A 104 -3.31 -7.16 -25.91
N ASP A 105 -4.49 -7.74 -25.99
CA ASP A 105 -4.71 -9.12 -25.55
C ASP A 105 -5.40 -9.94 -26.62
N GLU A 106 -4.92 -11.16 -26.81
CA GLU A 106 -5.49 -12.14 -27.73
C GLU A 106 -5.79 -13.45 -27.00
N GLY A 107 -7.07 -13.68 -26.74
CA GLY A 107 -7.59 -14.97 -26.24
C GLY A 107 -7.29 -15.30 -24.78
N SER A 108 -6.89 -14.35 -23.95
CA SER A 108 -6.74 -14.58 -22.51
C SER A 108 -8.10 -14.60 -21.79
N LYS A 109 -8.16 -15.23 -20.61
CA LYS A 109 -9.36 -15.36 -19.79
C LYS A 109 -9.07 -15.10 -18.30
N ASN A 110 -10.07 -14.54 -17.62
CA ASN A 110 -10.09 -14.35 -16.16
C ASN A 110 -8.81 -13.67 -15.62
N SER A 111 -8.22 -12.77 -16.38
CA SER A 111 -6.89 -12.23 -16.11
C SER A 111 -6.91 -10.72 -15.91
N LEU A 112 -6.00 -10.20 -15.07
CA LEU A 112 -5.75 -8.78 -14.92
C LEU A 112 -4.49 -8.41 -15.71
N MET A 113 -4.58 -7.43 -16.60
CA MET A 113 -3.46 -6.81 -17.30
C MET A 113 -3.47 -5.32 -17.00
N TYR A 114 -2.42 -4.85 -16.36
CA TYR A 114 -2.22 -3.45 -16.01
C TYR A 114 -0.94 -2.92 -16.66
N SER A 115 -1.05 -1.79 -17.30
CA SER A 115 0.07 -1.08 -17.91
C SER A 115 0.08 0.37 -17.44
N SER A 116 1.19 0.81 -16.87
CA SER A 116 1.38 2.23 -16.50
C SER A 116 2.12 3.02 -17.59
N SER A 117 3.00 2.39 -18.36
CA SER A 117 3.86 3.11 -19.30
C SER A 117 4.10 2.39 -20.64
N LYS A 118 4.26 1.07 -20.65
CA LYS A 118 4.62 0.29 -21.84
C LYS A 118 3.41 -0.49 -22.36
N LEU A 119 3.44 -0.86 -23.64
CA LEU A 119 2.48 -1.83 -24.16
C LEU A 119 2.66 -3.17 -23.43
N VAL A 120 1.58 -3.66 -22.83
CA VAL A 120 1.47 -5.03 -22.32
C VAL A 120 0.71 -5.84 -23.36
N ALA A 121 1.38 -6.80 -24.01
CA ALA A 121 0.79 -7.71 -24.96
C ALA A 121 0.70 -9.10 -24.34
N THR A 122 -0.48 -9.73 -24.42
CA THR A 122 -0.75 -11.05 -23.84
C THR A 122 -1.45 -11.94 -24.86
N ILE A 123 -1.15 -13.24 -24.83
CA ILE A 123 -1.77 -14.23 -25.72
C ILE A 123 -2.10 -15.48 -24.90
N GLY A 124 -3.38 -15.86 -24.87
CA GLY A 124 -3.86 -17.13 -24.33
C GLY A 124 -3.57 -17.38 -22.86
N LEU A 125 -3.45 -16.31 -22.06
CA LEU A 125 -3.24 -16.44 -20.61
C LEU A 125 -4.57 -16.77 -19.91
N GLU A 126 -4.49 -17.50 -18.80
CA GLU A 126 -5.65 -17.84 -17.98
C GLU A 126 -5.33 -17.74 -16.50
N ASP A 127 -6.23 -17.08 -15.74
CA ASP A 127 -6.14 -16.88 -14.28
C ASP A 127 -4.81 -16.25 -13.84
N VAL A 128 -4.33 -15.23 -14.56
CA VAL A 128 -3.07 -14.56 -14.25
C VAL A 128 -3.27 -13.07 -13.98
N VAL A 129 -2.30 -12.51 -13.29
CA VAL A 129 -2.13 -11.09 -13.08
C VAL A 129 -0.81 -10.69 -13.73
N VAL A 130 -0.87 -9.73 -14.65
CA VAL A 130 0.30 -9.08 -15.27
C VAL A 130 0.21 -7.60 -14.98
N VAL A 131 1.23 -7.06 -14.32
CA VAL A 131 1.33 -5.65 -13.94
C VAL A 131 2.65 -5.10 -14.43
N GLU A 132 2.59 -4.09 -15.26
CA GLU A 132 3.76 -3.32 -15.72
C GLU A 132 3.74 -1.95 -15.05
N THR A 133 4.88 -1.59 -14.46
CA THR A 133 5.19 -0.25 -13.96
C THR A 133 6.49 0.25 -14.59
N GLU A 134 6.85 1.51 -14.36
CA GLU A 134 8.12 2.07 -14.87
C GLU A 134 9.35 1.27 -14.42
N ASP A 135 9.26 0.61 -13.27
CA ASP A 135 10.39 0.00 -12.55
C ASP A 135 10.44 -1.51 -12.70
N ALA A 136 9.28 -2.18 -12.77
CA ALA A 136 9.20 -3.62 -12.70
C ALA A 136 8.01 -4.19 -13.47
N ILE A 137 8.09 -5.46 -13.77
CA ILE A 137 6.97 -6.25 -14.28
C ILE A 137 6.71 -7.39 -13.30
N LEU A 138 5.49 -7.49 -12.83
CA LEU A 138 5.00 -8.64 -12.07
C LEU A 138 4.13 -9.51 -12.98
N ALA A 139 4.40 -10.80 -12.99
CA ALA A 139 3.51 -11.80 -13.57
C ALA A 139 3.33 -12.94 -12.57
N CYS A 140 2.09 -13.23 -12.19
CA CYS A 140 1.79 -14.30 -11.25
C CYS A 140 0.40 -14.90 -11.51
N LYS A 141 0.11 -16.06 -10.94
CA LYS A 141 -1.25 -16.58 -10.88
C LYS A 141 -2.12 -15.71 -9.97
N SER A 142 -3.41 -15.58 -10.30
CA SER A 142 -4.36 -14.75 -9.52
C SER A 142 -4.46 -15.16 -8.06
N ASP A 143 -4.33 -16.44 -7.75
CA ASP A 143 -4.35 -17.00 -6.38
C ASP A 143 -3.03 -16.79 -5.63
N LYS A 144 -1.97 -16.26 -6.29
CA LYS A 144 -0.63 -16.05 -5.72
C LYS A 144 -0.26 -14.58 -5.51
N THR A 145 -1.20 -13.67 -5.70
CA THR A 145 -0.92 -12.22 -5.58
C THR A 145 -0.41 -11.80 -4.19
N GLN A 146 -0.78 -12.52 -3.12
CA GLN A 146 -0.28 -12.26 -1.77
C GLN A 146 1.20 -12.67 -1.60
N ASP A 147 1.70 -13.58 -2.42
CA ASP A 147 3.10 -14.04 -2.38
C ASP A 147 4.10 -12.97 -2.88
N VAL A 148 3.63 -11.85 -3.44
CA VAL A 148 4.47 -10.69 -3.81
C VAL A 148 5.34 -10.23 -2.64
N LYS A 149 4.87 -10.37 -1.40
CA LYS A 149 5.68 -10.09 -0.20
C LYS A 149 7.01 -10.86 -0.16
N LYS A 150 7.05 -12.09 -0.67
CA LYS A 150 8.28 -12.90 -0.73
C LYS A 150 9.29 -12.32 -1.71
N ILE A 151 8.80 -11.76 -2.84
CA ILE A 151 9.65 -11.07 -3.82
C ILE A 151 10.23 -9.80 -3.20
N PHE A 152 9.37 -8.99 -2.53
CA PHE A 152 9.80 -7.80 -1.81
C PHE A 152 10.91 -8.10 -0.79
N GLU A 153 10.73 -9.13 0.05
CA GLU A 153 11.74 -9.54 1.03
C GLU A 153 13.03 -10.04 0.37
N THR A 154 12.94 -10.64 -0.80
CA THR A 154 14.11 -11.08 -1.57
C THR A 154 14.89 -9.90 -2.11
N LEU A 155 14.22 -8.90 -2.72
CA LEU A 155 14.84 -7.66 -3.20
C LEU A 155 15.53 -6.92 -2.04
N LYS A 156 14.88 -6.83 -0.90
CA LYS A 156 15.44 -6.21 0.31
C LYS A 156 16.72 -6.91 0.77
N LYS A 157 16.75 -8.25 0.77
CA LYS A 157 17.95 -9.03 1.12
C LYS A 157 19.10 -8.87 0.11
N GLN A 158 18.76 -8.61 -1.14
CA GLN A 158 19.74 -8.37 -2.22
C GLN A 158 20.23 -6.92 -2.27
N ASN A 159 19.71 -6.02 -1.40
CA ASN A 159 19.93 -4.58 -1.46
C ASN A 159 19.56 -3.98 -2.84
N ASP A 160 18.52 -4.51 -3.46
CA ASP A 160 17.97 -3.98 -4.71
C ASP A 160 16.96 -2.88 -4.38
N ASP A 161 17.27 -1.65 -4.79
CA ASP A 161 16.47 -0.47 -4.45
C ASP A 161 15.10 -0.42 -5.14
N THR A 162 14.81 -1.33 -6.08
CA THR A 162 13.51 -1.42 -6.78
C THR A 162 12.33 -1.58 -5.82
N HIS A 163 12.57 -2.10 -4.62
CA HIS A 163 11.55 -2.24 -3.57
C HIS A 163 11.32 -0.95 -2.76
N LEU A 164 12.17 0.06 -2.88
CA LEU A 164 12.14 1.30 -2.08
C LEU A 164 11.85 2.55 -2.89
N VAL A 165 12.43 2.65 -4.08
CA VAL A 165 12.46 3.90 -4.83
C VAL A 165 11.97 3.68 -6.26
N HIS A 166 10.93 4.40 -6.64
CA HIS A 166 10.52 4.46 -8.04
C HIS A 166 11.50 5.31 -8.87
N LYS A 167 11.60 5.01 -10.18
CA LYS A 167 12.39 5.83 -11.11
C LYS A 167 11.93 7.28 -11.10
N THR A 168 10.63 7.52 -10.98
CA THR A 168 10.03 8.84 -10.86
C THR A 168 9.72 9.14 -9.40
N VAL A 169 10.31 10.22 -8.86
CA VAL A 169 10.14 10.65 -7.47
C VAL A 169 9.54 12.05 -7.45
N TYR A 170 8.36 12.18 -6.84
CA TYR A 170 7.66 13.44 -6.66
C TYR A 170 8.23 14.23 -5.46
N ARG A 171 8.29 15.55 -5.59
CA ARG A 171 8.76 16.49 -4.58
C ARG A 171 7.82 17.70 -4.54
N PRO A 172 7.83 18.53 -3.47
CA PRO A 172 7.00 19.72 -3.40
C PRO A 172 7.21 20.69 -4.58
N TRP A 173 8.40 20.72 -5.14
CA TRP A 173 8.77 21.58 -6.27
C TRP A 173 8.50 20.98 -7.66
N GLY A 174 8.14 19.69 -7.76
CA GLY A 174 7.91 19.00 -9.02
C GLY A 174 8.25 17.51 -8.93
N TYR A 175 9.01 16.97 -9.88
CA TYR A 175 9.49 15.59 -9.83
C TYR A 175 10.80 15.40 -10.59
N TYR A 176 11.48 14.32 -10.33
CA TYR A 176 12.56 13.85 -11.18
C TYR A 176 12.37 12.38 -11.55
N THR A 177 12.87 12.03 -12.74
CA THR A 177 12.90 10.63 -13.22
C THR A 177 14.36 10.23 -13.48
N VAL A 178 14.80 9.13 -12.90
CA VAL A 178 16.10 8.54 -13.19
C VAL A 178 16.05 7.90 -14.57
N LEU A 179 16.81 8.45 -15.52
CA LEU A 179 16.85 7.97 -16.90
C LEU A 179 17.90 6.87 -17.10
N ALA A 180 19.05 7.02 -16.46
CA ALA A 180 20.13 6.05 -16.51
C ALA A 180 21.00 6.15 -15.26
N GLN A 181 21.49 5.01 -14.80
CA GLN A 181 22.41 4.91 -13.67
C GLN A 181 23.47 3.84 -13.98
N GLY A 182 24.70 4.11 -13.62
CA GLY A 182 25.79 3.17 -13.77
C GLY A 182 26.95 3.50 -12.83
N ASN A 183 28.05 2.76 -12.94
CA ASN A 183 29.21 2.99 -12.09
C ASN A 183 29.78 4.39 -12.36
N GLY A 184 29.67 5.29 -11.37
CA GLY A 184 30.20 6.63 -11.44
C GLY A 184 29.33 7.66 -12.18
N PHE A 185 28.11 7.33 -12.61
CA PHE A 185 27.20 8.30 -13.22
C PHE A 185 25.72 8.07 -12.85
N LEU A 186 24.96 9.18 -12.86
CA LEU A 186 23.50 9.18 -12.69
C LEU A 186 22.92 10.29 -13.58
N THR A 187 22.01 9.93 -14.50
CA THR A 187 21.28 10.89 -15.34
C THR A 187 19.83 10.98 -14.90
N LYS A 188 19.37 12.20 -14.67
CA LYS A 188 17.99 12.49 -14.27
C LYS A 188 17.35 13.49 -15.22
N MET A 189 16.07 13.29 -15.53
CA MET A 189 15.18 14.33 -16.01
C MET A 189 14.54 14.99 -14.79
N ILE A 190 14.55 16.32 -14.75
CA ILE A 190 13.97 17.10 -13.64
C ILE A 190 12.91 18.03 -14.21
N GLN A 191 11.72 17.99 -13.65
CA GLN A 191 10.64 18.91 -13.97
C GLN A 191 10.31 19.74 -12.73
N VAL A 192 10.38 21.05 -12.87
CA VAL A 192 10.05 22.01 -11.82
C VAL A 192 8.72 22.68 -12.16
N ASN A 193 7.80 22.70 -11.21
CA ASN A 193 6.50 23.37 -11.38
C ASN A 193 6.66 24.89 -11.47
N PRO A 194 5.79 25.59 -12.21
CA PRO A 194 5.84 27.06 -12.29
C PRO A 194 5.85 27.69 -10.89
N GLY A 195 6.79 28.62 -10.70
CA GLY A 195 6.96 29.34 -9.42
C GLY A 195 7.70 28.57 -8.32
N GLN A 196 8.07 27.31 -8.56
CA GLN A 196 8.86 26.52 -7.61
C GLN A 196 10.36 26.59 -7.89
N LYS A 197 11.17 26.18 -6.90
CA LYS A 197 12.63 26.11 -6.97
C LYS A 197 13.12 24.73 -6.53
N LEU A 198 14.22 24.30 -7.11
CA LEU A 198 15.02 23.14 -6.66
C LEU A 198 15.65 23.42 -5.30
#